data_ca70a6387bfb8854698d2701706591a5
#
_entry.id   ca70a6387bfb8854698d2701706591a5
#
_cell.length_a   1.000
_cell.length_b   1.000
_cell.length_c   1.000
_cell.angle_alpha   90.00
_cell.angle_beta   90.00
_cell.angle_gamma   90.00
#
_symmetry.space_group_name_H-M   'P 1'
#
loop_
_entity.id
_entity.type
_entity.pdbx_description
1 polymer ?
#
loop_
_entity_poly.entity_id
_entity_poly.type
_entity_poly.pdbx_seq_one_letter_code
_entity_poly.pdbx_strand_id
1 'polypeptide(L)'
;MKSFSAQLRLHQKMVFDNGNLWGPLLFWVVSLLFNYGAQPQDFVGSLALLLMVLFVLMTWLTYSYINQFPLPMEKLLILKLKQQRRFYLGLISYLSLLGLIFVLIGILSLAVTDWLNGRQAFGRGLNWWDWLGGTLMLTSVLPVSVMTGLFWQRRILANRRIAGLLTILMVVLGSFGEAIVKYWHPYLYILGILPPVSTMAQLFNTLGTISLVDILLAWAMSLGYSLVLLLIDQLILRKRKFLF
;
A
#
# COMPACT_ATOMS: atom_id res chain seq x y z
N MET A 1 11.38 -19.83 -14.55
CA MET A 1 11.27 -18.40 -14.94
C MET A 1 10.13 -18.11 -15.91
N LYS A 2 9.93 -18.88 -17.00
CA LYS A 2 8.84 -18.65 -17.99
C LYS A 2 7.42 -18.60 -17.36
N SER A 3 7.17 -19.37 -16.31
CA SER A 3 5.86 -19.43 -15.61
C SER A 3 5.55 -18.14 -14.80
N PHE A 4 6.53 -17.53 -14.15
CA PHE A 4 6.33 -16.31 -13.33
C PHE A 4 6.06 -15.08 -14.20
N SER A 5 6.83 -14.90 -15.27
CA SER A 5 6.61 -13.81 -16.24
C SER A 5 5.22 -13.92 -16.92
N ALA A 6 4.79 -15.15 -17.24
CA ALA A 6 3.45 -15.38 -17.79
C ALA A 6 2.34 -15.02 -16.78
N GLN A 7 2.57 -15.28 -15.50
CA GLN A 7 1.65 -14.92 -14.42
C GLN A 7 1.54 -13.40 -14.28
N LEU A 8 2.66 -12.67 -14.28
CA LEU A 8 2.65 -11.20 -14.23
C LEU A 8 1.89 -10.58 -15.40
N ARG A 9 2.13 -11.06 -16.64
CA ARG A 9 1.40 -10.61 -17.83
C ARG A 9 -0.11 -10.86 -17.73
N LEU A 10 -0.51 -12.00 -17.17
CA LEU A 10 -1.92 -12.32 -16.96
C LEU A 10 -2.57 -11.33 -15.99
N HIS A 11 -1.92 -11.06 -14.82
CA HIS A 11 -2.42 -10.10 -13.86
C HIS A 11 -2.50 -8.69 -14.47
N GLN A 12 -1.49 -8.29 -15.25
CA GLN A 12 -1.49 -7.02 -15.96
C GLN A 12 -2.70 -6.90 -16.89
N LYS A 13 -2.91 -7.89 -17.75
CA LYS A 13 -4.06 -7.89 -18.66
C LYS A 13 -5.40 -7.79 -17.91
N MET A 14 -5.57 -8.55 -16.84
CA MET A 14 -6.81 -8.54 -16.06
C MET A 14 -7.06 -7.21 -15.34
N VAL A 15 -6.02 -6.52 -14.84
CA VAL A 15 -6.18 -5.20 -14.20
C VAL A 15 -6.63 -4.16 -15.22
N PHE A 16 -6.07 -4.19 -16.44
CA PHE A 16 -6.43 -3.23 -17.49
C PHE A 16 -7.81 -3.53 -18.09
N ASP A 17 -8.10 -4.79 -18.42
CA ASP A 17 -9.36 -5.19 -19.06
C ASP A 17 -10.58 -4.94 -18.12
N ASN A 18 -10.41 -5.10 -16.82
CA ASN A 18 -11.49 -4.89 -15.84
C ASN A 18 -11.68 -3.43 -15.40
N GLY A 19 -10.86 -2.50 -15.90
CA GLY A 19 -10.96 -1.08 -15.56
C GLY A 19 -10.65 -0.73 -14.10
N ASN A 20 -10.10 -1.67 -13.31
CA ASN A 20 -9.83 -1.50 -11.87
C ASN A 20 -8.79 -0.42 -11.55
N LEU A 21 -8.01 -0.03 -12.55
CA LEU A 21 -6.95 0.94 -12.39
C LEU A 21 -7.45 2.39 -12.43
N TRP A 22 -8.53 2.66 -13.16
CA TRP A 22 -8.96 4.03 -13.44
C TRP A 22 -9.37 4.81 -12.19
N GLY A 23 -10.15 4.20 -11.29
CA GLY A 23 -10.57 4.83 -10.04
C GLY A 23 -9.38 5.20 -9.14
N PRO A 24 -8.51 4.24 -8.79
CA PRO A 24 -7.28 4.51 -8.05
C PRO A 24 -6.36 5.53 -8.72
N LEU A 25 -6.20 5.47 -10.04
CA LEU A 25 -5.36 6.41 -10.78
C LEU A 25 -5.91 7.83 -10.72
N LEU A 26 -7.21 8.01 -10.92
CA LEU A 26 -7.87 9.31 -10.82
C LEU A 26 -7.75 9.86 -9.39
N PHE A 27 -7.98 9.01 -8.38
CA PHE A 27 -7.81 9.38 -6.98
C PHE A 27 -6.38 9.84 -6.69
N TRP A 28 -5.36 9.14 -7.25
CA TRP A 28 -3.96 9.53 -7.11
C TRP A 28 -3.67 10.89 -7.72
N VAL A 29 -4.09 11.11 -8.96
CA VAL A 29 -3.88 12.39 -9.66
C VAL A 29 -4.54 13.54 -8.91
N VAL A 30 -5.79 13.38 -8.47
CA VAL A 30 -6.49 14.40 -7.68
C VAL A 30 -5.76 14.70 -6.37
N SER A 31 -5.27 13.64 -5.67
CA SER A 31 -4.51 13.80 -4.43
C SER A 31 -3.20 14.53 -4.64
N LEU A 32 -2.49 14.28 -5.75
CA LEU A 32 -1.28 15.00 -6.11
C LEU A 32 -1.56 16.47 -6.40
N LEU A 33 -2.59 16.77 -7.19
CA LEU A 33 -2.99 18.15 -7.49
C LEU A 33 -3.39 18.91 -6.23
N PHE A 34 -4.11 18.27 -5.32
CA PHE A 34 -4.50 18.87 -4.05
C PHE A 34 -3.28 19.12 -3.14
N ASN A 35 -2.39 18.14 -3.04
CA ASN A 35 -1.19 18.25 -2.22
C ASN A 35 -0.27 19.38 -2.67
N TYR A 36 -0.15 19.60 -4.00
CA TYR A 36 0.78 20.62 -4.55
C TYR A 36 0.10 21.94 -4.93
N GLY A 37 -1.19 22.09 -4.67
CA GLY A 37 -1.94 23.32 -4.95
C GLY A 37 -1.60 24.50 -4.03
N ALA A 38 -1.07 24.27 -2.84
CA ALA A 38 -0.68 25.30 -1.88
C ALA A 38 0.84 25.33 -1.71
N GLN A 39 1.47 26.49 -1.87
CA GLN A 39 2.91 26.69 -1.76
C GLN A 39 3.22 27.94 -0.91
N PRO A 40 4.37 28.01 -0.20
CA PRO A 40 5.40 26.97 -0.03
C PRO A 40 4.93 25.85 0.92
N GLN A 41 5.43 24.63 0.72
CA GLN A 41 5.08 23.46 1.51
C GLN A 41 6.30 22.90 2.26
N ASP A 42 6.02 22.14 3.32
CA ASP A 42 7.02 21.28 3.91
C ASP A 42 7.17 20.00 3.09
N PHE A 43 8.37 19.72 2.60
CA PHE A 43 8.68 18.53 1.81
C PHE A 43 8.36 17.24 2.57
N VAL A 44 8.71 17.19 3.84
CA VAL A 44 8.55 16.01 4.69
C VAL A 44 7.08 15.75 4.99
N GLY A 45 6.33 16.82 5.31
CA GLY A 45 4.87 16.74 5.49
C GLY A 45 4.14 16.30 4.22
N SER A 46 4.57 16.78 3.05
CA SER A 46 4.04 16.34 1.75
C SER A 46 4.25 14.84 1.51
N LEU A 47 5.43 14.32 1.84
CA LEU A 47 5.72 12.88 1.74
C LEU A 47 4.89 12.05 2.73
N ALA A 48 4.70 12.53 3.97
CA ALA A 48 3.87 11.85 4.97
C ALA A 48 2.41 11.73 4.49
N LEU A 49 1.87 12.80 3.90
CA LEU A 49 0.54 12.78 3.31
C LEU A 49 0.46 11.82 2.12
N LEU A 50 1.45 11.85 1.21
CA LEU A 50 1.52 10.92 0.08
C LEU A 50 1.61 9.46 0.54
N LEU A 51 2.34 9.17 1.62
CA LEU A 51 2.42 7.83 2.20
C LEU A 51 1.04 7.33 2.64
N MET A 52 0.27 8.16 3.33
CA MET A 52 -1.11 7.82 3.76
C MET A 52 -2.03 7.62 2.56
N VAL A 53 -1.99 8.52 1.57
CA VAL A 53 -2.80 8.41 0.35
C VAL A 53 -2.44 7.16 -0.43
N LEU A 54 -1.15 6.83 -0.55
CA LEU A 54 -0.67 5.62 -1.22
C LEU A 54 -1.13 4.36 -0.51
N PHE A 55 -1.16 4.36 0.82
CA PHE A 55 -1.73 3.26 1.60
C PHE A 55 -3.21 3.02 1.26
N VAL A 56 -4.02 4.07 1.29
CA VAL A 56 -5.45 4.00 0.94
C VAL A 56 -5.63 3.48 -0.48
N LEU A 57 -4.92 4.06 -1.42
CA LEU A 57 -4.98 3.74 -2.84
C LEU A 57 -4.61 2.27 -3.11
N MET A 58 -3.47 1.82 -2.60
CA MET A 58 -2.99 0.47 -2.84
C MET A 58 -3.83 -0.59 -2.12
N THR A 59 -4.36 -0.27 -0.95
CA THR A 59 -5.32 -1.14 -0.25
C THR A 59 -6.61 -1.26 -1.04
N TRP A 60 -7.16 -0.16 -1.55
CA TRP A 60 -8.35 -0.16 -2.40
C TRP A 60 -8.13 -0.94 -3.69
N LEU A 61 -7.04 -0.66 -4.40
CA LEU A 61 -6.69 -1.36 -5.64
C LEU A 61 -6.60 -2.88 -5.41
N THR A 62 -5.87 -3.28 -4.37
CA THR A 62 -5.66 -4.68 -4.02
C THR A 62 -6.97 -5.36 -3.66
N TYR A 63 -7.79 -4.75 -2.80
CA TYR A 63 -9.10 -5.26 -2.42
C TYR A 63 -10.03 -5.39 -3.63
N SER A 64 -10.12 -4.37 -4.47
CA SER A 64 -10.94 -4.37 -5.67
C SER A 64 -10.52 -5.48 -6.62
N TYR A 65 -9.23 -5.59 -6.88
CA TYR A 65 -8.67 -6.58 -7.80
C TYR A 65 -8.95 -8.02 -7.34
N ILE A 66 -8.63 -8.37 -6.08
CA ILE A 66 -8.80 -9.75 -5.61
C ILE A 66 -10.27 -10.18 -5.53
N ASN A 67 -11.18 -9.25 -5.22
CA ASN A 67 -12.61 -9.54 -5.13
C ASN A 67 -13.31 -9.61 -6.50
N GLN A 68 -12.71 -9.05 -7.54
CA GLN A 68 -13.19 -9.18 -8.92
C GLN A 68 -12.56 -10.36 -9.66
N PHE A 69 -11.49 -10.93 -9.11
CA PHE A 69 -10.82 -12.09 -9.72
C PHE A 69 -11.79 -13.30 -9.78
N PRO A 70 -12.04 -13.88 -10.97
CA PRO A 70 -12.98 -14.99 -11.11
C PRO A 70 -12.47 -16.22 -10.35
N LEU A 71 -13.27 -16.74 -9.42
CA LEU A 71 -12.93 -17.94 -8.64
C LEU A 71 -12.55 -19.16 -9.49
N PRO A 72 -13.24 -19.46 -10.63
CA PRO A 72 -12.84 -20.58 -11.49
C PRO A 72 -11.43 -20.39 -12.06
N MET A 73 -11.09 -19.18 -12.48
CA MET A 73 -9.78 -18.87 -13.05
C MET A 73 -8.67 -18.96 -11.99
N GLU A 74 -8.94 -18.54 -10.77
CA GLU A 74 -8.03 -18.69 -9.65
C GLU A 74 -7.73 -20.17 -9.37
N LYS A 75 -8.78 -21.02 -9.32
CA LYS A 75 -8.63 -22.46 -9.15
C LYS A 75 -7.78 -23.09 -10.25
N LEU A 76 -8.06 -22.75 -11.50
CA LEU A 76 -7.28 -23.25 -12.65
C LEU A 76 -5.81 -22.83 -12.57
N LEU A 77 -5.52 -21.60 -12.19
CA LEU A 77 -4.14 -21.10 -12.01
C LEU A 77 -3.42 -21.83 -10.89
N ILE A 78 -4.07 -22.03 -9.75
CA ILE A 78 -3.48 -22.75 -8.62
C ILE A 78 -3.19 -24.21 -9.02
N LEU A 79 -4.08 -24.87 -9.73
CA LEU A 79 -3.85 -26.22 -10.27
C LEU A 79 -2.67 -26.27 -11.25
N LYS A 80 -2.59 -25.29 -12.17
CA LYS A 80 -1.49 -25.18 -13.13
C LYS A 80 -0.14 -24.90 -12.44
N LEU A 81 -0.13 -24.09 -11.40
CA LEU A 81 1.08 -23.77 -10.61
C LEU A 81 1.44 -24.85 -9.60
N LYS A 82 0.56 -25.84 -9.38
CA LYS A 82 0.70 -26.92 -8.38
C LYS A 82 0.93 -26.46 -6.94
N GLN A 83 0.97 -25.16 -6.68
CA GLN A 83 1.22 -24.57 -5.37
C GLN A 83 0.47 -23.25 -5.21
N GLN A 84 -0.43 -23.20 -4.24
CA GLN A 84 -1.17 -21.99 -3.89
C GLN A 84 -0.23 -20.82 -3.52
N ARG A 85 0.87 -21.10 -2.80
CA ARG A 85 1.85 -20.08 -2.42
C ARG A 85 2.45 -19.36 -3.62
N ARG A 86 2.73 -20.06 -4.73
CA ARG A 86 3.27 -19.43 -5.95
C ARG A 86 2.30 -18.47 -6.58
N PHE A 87 1.01 -18.80 -6.54
CA PHE A 87 -0.03 -17.90 -7.04
C PHE A 87 -0.07 -16.59 -6.25
N TYR A 88 -0.14 -16.67 -4.91
CA TYR A 88 -0.20 -15.48 -4.06
C TYR A 88 1.10 -14.66 -4.10
N LEU A 89 2.26 -15.29 -4.14
CA LEU A 89 3.53 -14.58 -4.31
C LEU A 89 3.58 -13.82 -5.64
N GLY A 90 3.12 -14.43 -6.74
CA GLY A 90 3.03 -13.74 -8.03
C GLY A 90 2.06 -12.55 -7.99
N LEU A 91 0.93 -12.71 -7.31
CA LEU A 91 -0.05 -11.65 -7.11
C LEU A 91 0.50 -10.48 -6.29
N ILE A 92 1.10 -10.78 -5.13
CA ILE A 92 1.72 -9.77 -4.27
C ILE A 92 2.83 -9.03 -5.01
N SER A 93 3.70 -9.76 -5.72
CA SER A 93 4.78 -9.16 -6.52
C SER A 93 4.23 -8.24 -7.61
N TYR A 94 3.17 -8.63 -8.31
CA TYR A 94 2.54 -7.81 -9.34
C TYR A 94 1.96 -6.51 -8.75
N LEU A 95 1.20 -6.61 -7.66
CA LEU A 95 0.61 -5.45 -6.99
C LEU A 95 1.68 -4.52 -6.41
N SER A 96 2.76 -5.08 -5.86
CA SER A 96 3.89 -4.27 -5.38
C SER A 96 4.61 -3.55 -6.52
N LEU A 97 4.81 -4.19 -7.68
CA LEU A 97 5.37 -3.55 -8.87
C LEU A 97 4.47 -2.41 -9.36
N LEU A 98 3.16 -2.62 -9.35
CA LEU A 98 2.20 -1.57 -9.71
C LEU A 98 2.25 -0.41 -8.70
N GLY A 99 2.38 -0.72 -7.42
CA GLY A 99 2.60 0.28 -6.36
C GLY A 99 3.87 1.10 -6.56
N LEU A 100 4.97 0.46 -7.01
CA LEU A 100 6.20 1.17 -7.34
C LEU A 100 5.99 2.19 -8.48
N ILE A 101 5.13 1.91 -9.45
CA ILE A 101 4.78 2.88 -10.50
C ILE A 101 4.09 4.09 -9.89
N PHE A 102 3.14 3.91 -8.96
CA PHE A 102 2.49 5.03 -8.26
C PHE A 102 3.49 5.84 -7.42
N VAL A 103 4.43 5.19 -6.73
CA VAL A 103 5.51 5.88 -6.02
C VAL A 103 6.34 6.74 -6.97
N LEU A 104 6.76 6.17 -8.11
CA LEU A 104 7.54 6.92 -9.10
C LEU A 104 6.77 8.12 -9.66
N ILE A 105 5.48 7.96 -9.95
CA ILE A 105 4.64 9.08 -10.39
C ILE A 105 4.56 10.15 -9.28
N GLY A 106 4.41 9.75 -8.01
CA GLY A 106 4.41 10.67 -6.87
C GLY A 106 5.71 11.46 -6.75
N ILE A 107 6.85 10.79 -6.79
CA ILE A 107 8.17 11.45 -6.71
C ILE A 107 8.43 12.34 -7.94
N LEU A 108 8.07 11.88 -9.13
CA LEU A 108 8.19 12.69 -10.34
C LEU A 108 7.31 13.95 -10.27
N SER A 109 6.09 13.86 -9.74
CA SER A 109 5.23 15.03 -9.58
C SER A 109 5.82 16.05 -8.59
N LEU A 110 6.45 15.60 -7.49
CA LEU A 110 7.24 16.45 -6.60
C LEU A 110 8.36 17.17 -7.34
N ALA A 111 9.15 16.42 -8.12
CA ALA A 111 10.27 16.97 -8.88
C ALA A 111 9.83 18.02 -9.90
N VAL A 112 8.75 17.73 -10.63
CA VAL A 112 8.16 18.67 -11.60
C VAL A 112 7.66 19.93 -10.90
N THR A 113 6.97 19.79 -9.77
CA THR A 113 6.47 20.93 -9.00
C THR A 113 7.62 21.81 -8.50
N ASP A 114 8.68 21.22 -7.95
CA ASP A 114 9.86 21.97 -7.49
C ASP A 114 10.55 22.69 -8.64
N TRP A 115 10.71 22.04 -9.79
CA TRP A 115 11.31 22.63 -10.98
C TRP A 115 10.48 23.79 -11.55
N LEU A 116 9.16 23.64 -11.67
CA LEU A 116 8.26 24.69 -12.17
C LEU A 116 8.23 25.93 -11.28
N ASN A 117 8.46 25.76 -9.98
CA ASN A 117 8.51 26.86 -9.02
C ASN A 117 9.93 27.36 -8.73
N GLY A 118 10.86 27.17 -9.65
CA GLY A 118 12.23 27.68 -9.53
C GLY A 118 13.01 27.12 -8.34
N ARG A 119 12.70 25.89 -7.91
CA ARG A 119 13.28 25.21 -6.72
C ARG A 119 12.98 25.88 -5.39
N GLN A 120 11.85 26.57 -5.31
CA GLN A 120 11.38 27.25 -4.10
C GLN A 120 10.08 26.65 -3.54
N ALA A 121 9.57 25.57 -4.15
CA ALA A 121 8.30 24.97 -3.77
C ALA A 121 8.29 24.46 -2.31
N PHE A 122 9.43 24.03 -1.79
CA PHE A 122 9.55 23.36 -0.49
C PHE A 122 10.29 24.17 0.58
N GLY A 123 10.40 25.50 0.45
CA GLY A 123 11.01 26.35 1.46
C GLY A 123 12.50 26.09 1.78
N ARG A 124 13.04 24.96 1.31
CA ARG A 124 14.47 24.58 1.39
C ARG A 124 14.92 23.91 0.09
N GLY A 125 16.20 24.07 -0.25
CA GLY A 125 16.80 23.32 -1.34
C GLY A 125 16.80 21.82 -1.04
N LEU A 126 16.30 21.02 -1.98
CA LEU A 126 16.27 19.57 -1.86
C LEU A 126 17.59 18.97 -2.32
N ASN A 127 18.14 18.05 -1.50
CA ASN A 127 19.32 17.27 -1.81
C ASN A 127 18.93 15.94 -2.49
N TRP A 128 19.87 15.33 -3.15
CA TRP A 128 19.63 14.03 -3.78
C TRP A 128 19.20 12.97 -2.75
N TRP A 129 19.64 13.08 -1.50
CA TRP A 129 19.24 12.21 -0.39
C TRP A 129 17.76 12.34 -0.03
N ASP A 130 17.19 13.52 -0.13
CA ASP A 130 15.76 13.74 0.09
C ASP A 130 14.92 12.96 -0.92
N TRP A 131 15.33 12.93 -2.17
CA TRP A 131 14.66 12.17 -3.25
C TRP A 131 14.75 10.66 -3.03
N LEU A 132 15.94 10.17 -2.74
CA LEU A 132 16.16 8.75 -2.50
C LEU A 132 15.47 8.29 -1.20
N GLY A 133 15.65 9.04 -0.12
CA GLY A 133 15.02 8.76 1.17
C GLY A 133 13.50 8.79 1.07
N GLY A 134 12.93 9.81 0.41
CA GLY A 134 11.49 9.91 0.16
C GLY A 134 10.94 8.73 -0.64
N THR A 135 11.68 8.30 -1.69
CA THR A 135 11.29 7.13 -2.47
C THR A 135 11.30 5.85 -1.63
N LEU A 136 12.36 5.64 -0.84
CA LEU A 136 12.47 4.47 0.04
C LEU A 136 11.40 4.45 1.12
N MET A 137 11.07 5.60 1.68
CA MET A 137 9.98 5.72 2.65
C MET A 137 8.61 5.43 2.03
N LEU A 138 8.29 6.01 0.87
CA LEU A 138 7.03 5.73 0.17
C LEU A 138 6.92 4.26 -0.24
N THR A 139 8.01 3.64 -0.66
CA THR A 139 7.99 2.21 -1.01
C THR A 139 7.77 1.31 0.19
N SER A 140 8.14 1.75 1.39
CA SER A 140 7.96 0.96 2.62
C SER A 140 6.49 0.68 2.94
N VAL A 141 5.54 1.50 2.51
CA VAL A 141 4.10 1.30 2.77
C VAL A 141 3.47 0.22 1.89
N LEU A 142 4.10 -0.14 0.76
CA LEU A 142 3.52 -1.07 -0.21
C LEU A 142 3.22 -2.46 0.38
N PRO A 143 4.12 -3.13 1.13
CA PRO A 143 3.80 -4.41 1.73
C PRO A 143 2.58 -4.36 2.64
N VAL A 144 2.49 -3.36 3.52
CA VAL A 144 1.34 -3.20 4.43
C VAL A 144 0.05 -3.01 3.65
N SER A 145 0.03 -2.12 2.66
CA SER A 145 -1.17 -1.80 1.89
C SER A 145 -1.67 -3.00 1.09
N VAL A 146 -0.76 -3.72 0.42
CA VAL A 146 -1.10 -4.92 -0.34
C VAL A 146 -1.64 -6.02 0.59
N MET A 147 -0.99 -6.26 1.72
CA MET A 147 -1.44 -7.30 2.66
C MET A 147 -2.76 -6.93 3.34
N THR A 148 -2.97 -5.67 3.71
CA THR A 148 -4.25 -5.20 4.26
C THR A 148 -5.39 -5.38 3.26
N GLY A 149 -5.17 -5.06 1.98
CA GLY A 149 -6.16 -5.25 0.92
C GLY A 149 -6.45 -6.72 0.59
N LEU A 150 -5.45 -7.60 0.71
CA LEU A 150 -5.61 -9.04 0.49
C LEU A 150 -6.29 -9.74 1.67
N PHE A 151 -6.12 -9.25 2.90
CA PHE A 151 -6.56 -9.94 4.11
C PHE A 151 -8.07 -10.20 4.13
N TRP A 152 -8.89 -9.24 3.67
CA TRP A 152 -10.36 -9.38 3.62
C TRP A 152 -10.87 -9.95 2.30
N GLN A 153 -10.12 -10.86 1.71
CA GLN A 153 -10.51 -11.50 0.46
C GLN A 153 -11.77 -12.37 0.60
N ARG A 154 -12.45 -12.59 -0.52
CA ARG A 154 -13.71 -13.34 -0.61
C ARG A 154 -13.65 -14.76 -0.02
N ARG A 155 -12.46 -15.37 0.05
CA ARG A 155 -12.27 -16.68 0.65
C ARG A 155 -12.35 -16.67 2.16
N ILE A 156 -11.98 -15.54 2.79
CA ILE A 156 -12.05 -15.38 4.24
C ILE A 156 -13.43 -14.93 4.65
N LEU A 157 -14.01 -13.97 3.93
CA LEU A 157 -15.35 -13.44 4.18
C LEU A 157 -16.21 -13.57 2.92
N ALA A 158 -17.23 -14.44 3.00
CA ALA A 158 -18.17 -14.66 1.88
C ALA A 158 -18.98 -13.41 1.54
N ASN A 159 -19.30 -12.58 2.55
CA ASN A 159 -20.06 -11.36 2.36
C ASN A 159 -19.16 -10.20 1.95
N ARG A 160 -19.26 -9.79 0.68
CA ARG A 160 -18.47 -8.69 0.10
C ARG A 160 -18.68 -7.35 0.80
N ARG A 161 -19.91 -7.06 1.29
CA ARG A 161 -20.19 -5.79 1.97
C ARG A 161 -19.45 -5.71 3.30
N ILE A 162 -19.48 -6.79 4.08
CA ILE A 162 -18.75 -6.85 5.35
C ILE A 162 -17.25 -6.79 5.11
N ALA A 163 -16.73 -7.50 4.11
CA ALA A 163 -15.32 -7.46 3.75
C ALA A 163 -14.88 -6.02 3.37
N GLY A 164 -15.69 -5.31 2.58
CA GLY A 164 -15.42 -3.92 2.21
C GLY A 164 -15.43 -2.98 3.41
N LEU A 165 -16.44 -3.08 4.28
CA LEU A 165 -16.53 -2.28 5.49
C LEU A 165 -15.34 -2.51 6.44
N LEU A 166 -14.92 -3.77 6.61
CA LEU A 166 -13.74 -4.08 7.43
C LEU A 166 -12.45 -3.56 6.79
N THR A 167 -12.32 -3.62 5.47
CA THR A 167 -11.17 -3.02 4.78
C THR A 167 -11.13 -1.50 4.99
N ILE A 168 -12.26 -0.81 4.81
CA ILE A 168 -12.37 0.64 5.06
C ILE A 168 -12.05 0.94 6.53
N LEU A 169 -12.60 0.17 7.47
CA LEU A 169 -12.31 0.33 8.88
C LEU A 169 -10.82 0.21 9.18
N MET A 170 -10.14 -0.80 8.62
CA MET A 170 -8.69 -0.99 8.78
C MET A 170 -7.89 0.17 8.17
N VAL A 171 -8.33 0.69 7.02
CA VAL A 171 -7.71 1.86 6.39
C VAL A 171 -7.85 3.10 7.27
N VAL A 172 -9.05 3.38 7.78
CA VAL A 172 -9.31 4.54 8.65
C VAL A 172 -8.51 4.40 9.96
N LEU A 173 -8.60 3.25 10.62
CA LEU A 173 -7.88 3.01 11.87
C LEU A 173 -6.35 3.04 11.67
N GLY A 174 -5.83 2.52 10.57
CA GLY A 174 -4.40 2.56 10.25
C GLY A 174 -3.90 3.98 9.97
N SER A 175 -4.72 4.81 9.31
CA SER A 175 -4.36 6.20 9.00
C SER A 175 -4.45 7.12 10.23
N PHE A 176 -5.42 6.89 11.12
CA PHE A 176 -5.66 7.71 12.32
C PHE A 176 -5.26 7.02 13.62
N GLY A 177 -4.59 5.87 13.56
CA GLY A 177 -4.28 5.02 14.72
C GLY A 177 -3.61 5.78 15.86
N GLU A 178 -2.71 6.68 15.55
CA GLU A 178 -1.98 7.46 16.56
C GLU A 178 -2.83 8.54 17.25
N ALA A 179 -3.70 9.21 16.50
CA ALA A 179 -4.66 10.13 17.11
C ALA A 179 -5.57 9.39 18.09
N ILE A 180 -5.96 8.15 17.73
CA ILE A 180 -6.77 7.29 18.60
C ILE A 180 -6.00 6.90 19.85
N VAL A 181 -4.71 6.52 19.73
CA VAL A 181 -3.84 6.16 20.88
C VAL A 181 -3.68 7.32 21.83
N LYS A 182 -3.45 8.52 21.32
CA LYS A 182 -3.25 9.73 22.15
C LYS A 182 -4.47 10.05 23.02
N TYR A 183 -5.68 9.75 22.55
CA TYR A 183 -6.93 10.04 23.28
C TYR A 183 -7.44 8.88 24.14
N TRP A 184 -7.11 7.63 23.79
CA TRP A 184 -7.76 6.44 24.41
C TRP A 184 -6.85 5.58 25.27
N HIS A 185 -5.70 6.03 25.71
CA HIS A 185 -4.76 5.34 26.61
C HIS A 185 -4.28 3.92 26.21
N PRO A 186 -3.19 3.43 26.87
CA PRO A 186 -2.32 2.33 26.43
C PRO A 186 -2.97 0.94 26.29
N TYR A 187 -4.27 0.78 26.56
CA TYR A 187 -5.00 -0.47 26.30
C TYR A 187 -5.06 -0.84 24.81
N LEU A 188 -4.68 0.08 23.94
CA LEU A 188 -4.61 -0.11 22.51
C LEU A 188 -3.26 -0.69 22.01
N TYR A 189 -2.56 -1.44 22.84
CA TYR A 189 -1.61 -2.45 22.33
C TYR A 189 -2.31 -3.51 21.45
N ILE A 190 -3.62 -3.57 21.46
CA ILE A 190 -4.48 -4.08 20.37
C ILE A 190 -4.12 -3.44 19.02
N LEU A 191 -3.42 -2.33 19.00
CA LEU A 191 -2.83 -1.67 17.82
C LEU A 191 -1.79 -2.51 17.08
N GLY A 192 -1.27 -3.56 17.64
CA GLY A 192 -0.54 -4.56 16.88
C GLY A 192 -1.39 -5.24 15.80
N ILE A 193 -2.73 -5.09 15.85
CA ILE A 193 -3.67 -5.55 14.83
C ILE A 193 -3.86 -4.48 13.72
N LEU A 194 -3.58 -3.20 14.02
CA LEU A 194 -3.77 -2.11 13.08
C LEU A 194 -2.54 -1.89 12.20
N PRO A 195 -2.74 -1.50 10.92
CA PRO A 195 -1.62 -1.13 10.05
C PRO A 195 -0.82 0.04 10.66
N PRO A 196 0.51 -0.07 10.80
CA PRO A 196 1.33 0.96 11.47
C PRO A 196 1.60 2.19 10.58
N VAL A 197 0.65 2.57 9.73
CA VAL A 197 0.83 3.61 8.70
C VAL A 197 0.93 4.99 9.33
N SER A 198 0.12 5.29 10.35
CA SER A 198 0.20 6.56 11.08
C SER A 198 1.55 6.72 11.80
N THR A 199 2.06 5.66 12.40
CA THR A 199 3.40 5.66 13.04
C THR A 199 4.50 5.85 12.01
N MET A 200 4.39 5.19 10.84
CA MET A 200 5.33 5.38 9.72
C MET A 200 5.29 6.83 9.22
N ALA A 201 4.12 7.43 9.10
CA ALA A 201 3.98 8.83 8.68
C ALA A 201 4.60 9.81 9.69
N GLN A 202 4.60 9.50 11.00
CA GLN A 202 5.23 10.35 12.01
C GLN A 202 6.76 10.29 11.98
N LEU A 203 7.37 9.19 11.52
CA LEU A 203 8.81 9.14 11.33
C LEU A 203 9.30 10.25 10.38
N PHE A 204 8.43 10.77 9.50
CA PHE A 204 8.73 11.94 8.70
C PHE A 204 8.78 13.26 9.51
N ASN A 205 8.05 13.36 10.62
CA ASN A 205 7.86 14.65 11.31
C ASN A 205 8.96 15.00 12.32
N THR A 206 9.93 14.14 12.58
CA THR A 206 10.79 14.29 13.73
C THR A 206 11.88 15.36 13.61
N LEU A 207 12.37 15.74 12.40
CA LEU A 207 13.49 16.71 12.29
C LEU A 207 13.59 17.44 10.93
N GLY A 208 12.60 17.41 10.08
CA GLY A 208 12.67 18.06 8.73
C GLY A 208 13.68 17.41 7.77
N THR A 209 14.35 16.33 8.18
CA THR A 209 15.29 15.55 7.36
C THR A 209 14.99 14.07 7.52
N ILE A 210 15.04 13.32 6.41
CA ILE A 210 14.82 11.87 6.41
C ILE A 210 16.11 11.19 6.86
N SER A 211 16.08 10.48 8.01
CA SER A 211 17.24 9.71 8.47
C SER A 211 17.19 8.27 7.92
N LEU A 212 18.35 7.64 7.80
CA LEU A 212 18.45 6.23 7.39
C LEU A 212 17.79 5.31 8.42
N VAL A 213 17.83 5.67 9.70
CA VAL A 213 17.19 4.93 10.79
C VAL A 213 15.68 4.93 10.63
N ASP A 214 15.07 6.07 10.28
CA ASP A 214 13.62 6.18 10.07
C ASP A 214 13.17 5.31 8.89
N ILE A 215 13.95 5.28 7.81
CA ILE A 215 13.69 4.41 6.66
C ILE A 215 13.71 2.93 7.09
N LEU A 216 14.75 2.52 7.83
CA LEU A 216 14.88 1.14 8.30
C LEU A 216 13.74 0.74 9.26
N LEU A 217 13.35 1.64 10.16
CA LEU A 217 12.22 1.43 11.07
C LEU A 217 10.91 1.30 10.31
N ALA A 218 10.65 2.17 9.32
CA ALA A 218 9.47 2.09 8.48
C ALA A 218 9.39 0.74 7.75
N TRP A 219 10.49 0.28 7.16
CA TRP A 219 10.57 -1.03 6.52
C TRP A 219 10.39 -2.18 7.50
N ALA A 220 11.00 -2.11 8.68
CA ALA A 220 10.86 -3.15 9.70
C ALA A 220 9.41 -3.29 10.18
N MET A 221 8.72 -2.17 10.46
CA MET A 221 7.31 -2.15 10.83
C MET A 221 6.43 -2.70 9.72
N SER A 222 6.67 -2.27 8.48
CA SER A 222 5.92 -2.70 7.31
C SER A 222 6.04 -4.19 7.05
N LEU A 223 7.27 -4.69 6.97
CA LEU A 223 7.54 -6.11 6.73
C LEU A 223 7.05 -6.98 7.89
N GLY A 224 7.28 -6.56 9.14
CA GLY A 224 6.81 -7.27 10.31
C GLY A 224 5.29 -7.44 10.31
N TYR A 225 4.56 -6.35 10.11
CA TYR A 225 3.10 -6.37 10.01
C TYR A 225 2.60 -7.24 8.85
N SER A 226 3.20 -7.07 7.68
CA SER A 226 2.83 -7.82 6.46
C SER A 226 3.08 -9.32 6.62
N LEU A 227 4.16 -9.72 7.28
CA LEU A 227 4.45 -11.12 7.59
C LEU A 227 3.42 -11.73 8.55
N VAL A 228 3.03 -10.99 9.58
CA VAL A 228 1.99 -11.43 10.53
C VAL A 228 0.67 -11.66 9.79
N LEU A 229 0.22 -10.70 8.97
CA LEU A 229 -1.01 -10.86 8.17
C LEU A 229 -0.91 -12.05 7.21
N LEU A 230 0.23 -12.22 6.54
CA LEU A 230 0.46 -13.32 5.62
C LEU A 230 0.39 -14.68 6.33
N LEU A 231 0.95 -14.79 7.54
CA LEU A 231 0.89 -16.02 8.35
C LEU A 231 -0.55 -16.31 8.76
N ILE A 232 -1.30 -15.32 9.24
CA ILE A 232 -2.71 -15.48 9.61
C ILE A 232 -3.55 -15.90 8.40
N ASP A 233 -3.37 -15.24 7.26
CA ASP A 233 -4.05 -15.57 6.01
C ASP A 233 -3.77 -17.02 5.59
N GLN A 234 -2.51 -17.46 5.61
CA GLN A 234 -2.14 -18.84 5.30
C GLN A 234 -2.76 -19.85 6.27
N LEU A 235 -2.83 -19.54 7.58
CA LEU A 235 -3.45 -20.42 8.58
C LEU A 235 -4.95 -20.58 8.33
N ILE A 236 -5.64 -19.48 8.02
CA ILE A 236 -7.08 -19.49 7.73
C ILE A 236 -7.35 -20.27 6.43
N LEU A 237 -6.57 -20.01 5.39
CA LEU A 237 -6.73 -20.68 4.08
C LEU A 237 -6.41 -22.18 4.14
N ARG A 238 -5.48 -22.61 5.00
CA ARG A 238 -5.21 -24.04 5.24
C ARG A 238 -6.35 -24.76 5.92
N LYS A 239 -7.03 -24.12 6.88
CA LYS A 239 -8.19 -24.69 7.58
C LYS A 239 -9.42 -24.76 6.67
N ARG A 240 -9.59 -23.79 5.81
CA ARG A 240 -10.63 -23.79 4.76
C ARG A 240 -10.13 -24.52 3.51
N LYS A 241 -9.78 -25.82 3.67
CA LYS A 241 -9.53 -26.69 2.55
C LYS A 241 -10.65 -26.48 1.54
N PHE A 242 -10.28 -26.32 0.26
CA PHE A 242 -11.20 -26.20 -0.84
C PHE A 242 -12.39 -27.15 -0.62
N LEU A 243 -13.52 -26.61 -0.18
CA LEU A 243 -14.80 -27.30 -0.28
C LEU A 243 -15.09 -27.36 -1.78
N PHE A 244 -14.67 -28.47 -2.37
CA PHE A 244 -15.00 -28.85 -3.74
C PHE A 244 -16.42 -29.33 -3.79
#